data_12e824a8c6d12fd54ff9b6ad8e0f926a
#
_entry.id   12e824a8c6d12fd54ff9b6ad8e0f926a
#
_cell.length_a   1.000
_cell.length_b   1.000
_cell.length_c   1.000
_cell.angle_alpha   90.00
_cell.angle_beta   90.00
_cell.angle_gamma   90.00
#
_symmetry.space_group_name_H-M   'P 1'
#
loop_
_entity.id
_entity.type
_entity.pdbx_description
1 polymer ?
#
loop_
_entity_poly.entity_id
_entity_poly.type
_entity_poly.pdbx_seq_one_letter_code
_entity_poly.pdbx_strand_id
1 'polypeptide(L)'
;KPTTRRIKNLTFEKDFSEIAIKGRDAMGNILTKFDVAKIVLKQKGGSTLGGTDIYFDRDVLRLNIDKRGEYLGNFDGDDQILVVTKRGEYYTTSFDLNNHYDDDLLRIEKFDAAKVWTAVLYDDEQKYHYIKRFTFEAVNKRTSYMIVGGDSRVDLLTDTVYPRLKVTFSGGDSFREAIEIDAEEFIGVKSYKAKGKRLSNYVVGEVEELEPLRQPEQITDNEEQSADNEGGESVEDVLAGIEIVSVQPEDPEQIADDREQVNDDGQMSLF
;
A
#
# COMPACT_ATOMS: atom_id res chain seq x y z
N LYS A 1 23.49 -33.71 35.27
CA LYS A 1 22.62 -33.17 34.23
C LYS A 1 21.20 -33.26 34.71
N PRO A 2 20.45 -32.15 34.79
CA PRO A 2 19.06 -32.22 35.20
C PRO A 2 18.29 -33.00 34.13
N THR A 3 17.53 -33.99 34.56
CA THR A 3 16.56 -34.68 33.74
C THR A 3 15.66 -33.68 33.10
N THR A 4 15.66 -33.63 31.79
CA THR A 4 14.88 -32.74 30.94
C THR A 4 13.39 -32.95 31.25
N ARG A 5 12.82 -32.17 32.16
CA ARG A 5 11.37 -31.98 32.16
C ARG A 5 10.97 -31.44 30.81
N ARG A 6 10.12 -32.15 30.10
CA ARG A 6 9.52 -31.68 28.86
C ARG A 6 8.87 -30.30 29.12
N ILE A 7 9.49 -29.26 28.64
CA ILE A 7 8.93 -27.92 28.68
C ILE A 7 7.74 -27.95 27.68
N LYS A 8 6.52 -27.73 28.21
CA LYS A 8 5.32 -27.77 27.38
C LYS A 8 5.26 -26.65 26.33
N ASN A 9 5.89 -25.51 26.62
CA ASN A 9 5.96 -24.36 25.70
C ASN A 9 7.43 -24.07 25.40
N LEU A 10 7.86 -24.41 24.21
CA LEU A 10 9.21 -24.14 23.70
C LEU A 10 9.42 -22.68 23.26
N THR A 11 8.34 -21.92 23.11
CA THR A 11 8.34 -20.51 22.71
C THR A 11 7.44 -19.70 23.61
N PHE A 12 7.84 -18.48 23.91
CA PHE A 12 6.99 -17.50 24.58
C PHE A 12 7.27 -16.11 23.99
N GLU A 13 6.33 -15.22 24.13
CA GLU A 13 6.42 -13.84 23.71
C GLU A 13 6.54 -12.94 24.94
N LYS A 14 7.33 -11.90 24.82
CA LYS A 14 7.47 -10.87 25.85
C LYS A 14 7.37 -9.50 25.23
N ASP A 15 6.45 -8.71 25.72
CA ASP A 15 6.34 -7.30 25.34
C ASP A 15 7.36 -6.49 26.15
N PHE A 16 8.24 -5.78 25.46
CA PHE A 16 9.26 -4.96 26.10
C PHE A 16 8.72 -3.65 26.66
N SER A 17 7.52 -3.22 26.27
CA SER A 17 6.85 -2.07 26.89
C SER A 17 6.50 -2.30 28.37
N GLU A 18 6.35 -3.58 28.78
CA GLU A 18 6.11 -3.96 30.17
C GLU A 18 7.37 -3.86 31.05
N ILE A 19 8.54 -3.61 30.47
CA ILE A 19 9.80 -3.52 31.20
C ILE A 19 10.03 -2.08 31.61
N ALA A 20 10.16 -1.84 32.92
CA ALA A 20 10.43 -0.51 33.42
C ALA A 20 11.77 0.04 32.88
N ILE A 21 11.76 1.26 32.38
CA ILE A 21 12.96 1.98 31.95
C ILE A 21 13.82 2.29 33.17
N LYS A 22 15.10 1.89 33.11
CA LYS A 22 16.09 2.11 34.17
C LYS A 22 17.32 2.81 33.62
N GLY A 23 18.14 3.33 34.50
CA GLY A 23 19.41 3.95 34.12
C GLY A 23 20.35 2.98 33.39
N ARG A 24 21.27 3.52 32.59
CA ARG A 24 22.22 2.77 31.76
C ARG A 24 23.03 1.72 32.52
N ASP A 25 23.37 2.00 33.79
CA ASP A 25 24.21 1.15 34.61
C ASP A 25 23.39 0.15 35.44
N ALA A 26 22.07 0.12 35.28
CA ALA A 26 21.20 -0.81 35.98
C ALA A 26 21.26 -2.21 35.36
N MET A 27 21.31 -3.24 36.21
CA MET A 27 21.14 -4.61 35.75
C MET A 27 19.73 -4.78 35.14
N GLY A 28 19.66 -5.40 33.96
CA GLY A 28 18.40 -5.70 33.27
C GLY A 28 17.56 -6.72 34.03
N ASN A 29 16.36 -6.95 33.57
CA ASN A 29 15.47 -8.00 34.10
C ASN A 29 15.80 -9.35 33.46
N ILE A 30 15.70 -10.42 34.27
CA ILE A 30 15.85 -11.79 33.75
C ILE A 30 14.65 -12.10 32.89
N LEU A 31 14.87 -12.38 31.62
CA LEU A 31 13.83 -12.72 30.65
C LEU A 31 13.22 -14.09 30.89
N THR A 32 14.09 -15.08 31.18
CA THR A 32 13.71 -16.45 31.49
C THR A 32 14.82 -17.14 32.34
N LYS A 33 14.46 -18.18 33.08
CA LYS A 33 15.41 -19.03 33.81
C LYS A 33 15.91 -20.22 32.96
N PHE A 34 15.45 -20.35 31.74
CA PHE A 34 15.83 -21.42 30.82
C PHE A 34 16.86 -20.94 29.81
N ASP A 35 17.63 -21.85 29.26
CA ASP A 35 18.56 -21.56 28.20
C ASP A 35 17.81 -21.12 26.94
N VAL A 36 18.19 -19.98 26.40
CA VAL A 36 17.56 -19.38 25.22
C VAL A 36 18.33 -19.81 23.97
N ALA A 37 17.65 -20.48 23.04
CA ALA A 37 18.25 -20.91 21.78
C ALA A 37 18.26 -19.76 20.74
N LYS A 38 17.18 -18.98 20.67
CA LYS A 38 17.03 -17.89 19.69
C LYS A 38 16.05 -16.84 20.21
N ILE A 39 16.38 -15.59 19.98
CA ILE A 39 15.48 -14.45 20.16
C ILE A 39 15.19 -13.85 18.80
N VAL A 40 13.91 -13.62 18.51
CA VAL A 40 13.44 -13.02 17.24
C VAL A 40 12.55 -11.84 17.59
N LEU A 41 12.81 -10.70 16.95
CA LEU A 41 11.89 -9.57 17.00
C LEU A 41 10.64 -9.95 16.22
N LYS A 42 9.49 -10.05 16.89
CA LYS A 42 8.21 -10.38 16.27
C LYS A 42 7.57 -9.13 15.66
N GLN A 43 7.59 -8.05 16.41
CA GLN A 43 7.00 -6.79 16.03
C GLN A 43 7.78 -5.65 16.67
N LYS A 44 8.06 -4.58 15.95
CA LYS A 44 8.53 -3.35 16.57
C LYS A 44 7.40 -2.75 17.40
N GLY A 45 7.71 -2.34 18.63
CA GLY A 45 6.79 -1.52 19.42
C GLY A 45 6.52 -0.19 18.70
N GLY A 46 5.27 0.25 18.71
CA GLY A 46 4.94 1.61 18.29
C GLY A 46 5.65 2.61 19.22
N SER A 47 6.13 3.72 18.67
CA SER A 47 6.68 4.80 19.48
C SER A 47 5.55 5.40 20.32
N THR A 48 5.70 5.40 21.65
CA THR A 48 4.77 6.12 22.56
C THR A 48 5.00 7.64 22.52
N LEU A 49 5.98 8.09 21.76
CA LEU A 49 6.42 9.50 21.63
C LEU A 49 5.96 10.13 20.33
N GLY A 50 4.83 9.77 19.76
CA GLY A 50 4.37 10.33 18.47
C GLY A 50 5.40 10.12 17.34
N GLY A 51 4.96 10.11 16.10
CA GLY A 51 5.86 9.93 14.97
C GLY A 51 6.85 11.10 14.82
N THR A 52 7.84 10.90 13.97
CA THR A 52 8.86 11.90 13.65
C THR A 52 8.47 12.63 12.35
N ASP A 53 8.44 13.96 12.40
CA ASP A 53 8.24 14.76 11.20
C ASP A 53 9.49 14.69 10.30
N ILE A 54 9.29 14.20 9.08
CA ILE A 54 10.36 14.01 8.09
C ILE A 54 10.22 15.03 6.97
N TYR A 55 11.34 15.63 6.62
CA TYR A 55 11.48 16.59 5.53
C TYR A 55 12.50 16.09 4.52
N PHE A 56 12.34 16.45 3.27
CA PHE A 56 13.28 16.15 2.20
C PHE A 56 13.91 17.44 1.65
N ASP A 57 15.21 17.52 1.75
CA ASP A 57 16.00 18.63 1.19
C ASP A 57 16.51 18.23 -0.20
N ARG A 58 15.94 18.88 -1.24
CA ARG A 58 16.27 18.59 -2.65
C ARG A 58 17.66 19.03 -3.05
N ASP A 59 18.25 20.00 -2.33
CA ASP A 59 19.58 20.53 -2.66
C ASP A 59 20.69 19.57 -2.25
N VAL A 60 20.47 18.84 -1.15
CA VAL A 60 21.43 17.85 -0.64
C VAL A 60 20.96 16.40 -0.84
N LEU A 61 19.76 16.19 -1.38
CA LEU A 61 19.14 14.89 -1.66
C LEU A 61 19.09 13.98 -0.43
N ARG A 62 18.69 14.55 0.71
CA ARG A 62 18.63 13.85 1.99
C ARG A 62 17.39 14.19 2.79
N LEU A 63 17.04 13.23 3.64
CA LEU A 63 16.02 13.44 4.67
C LEU A 63 16.61 14.24 5.84
N ASN A 64 15.74 14.97 6.52
CA ASN A 64 16.07 15.67 7.75
C ASN A 64 14.87 15.87 8.65
N ILE A 65 15.12 16.22 9.90
CA ILE A 65 14.13 16.59 10.92
C ILE A 65 14.20 18.09 11.27
N ASP A 66 15.06 18.82 10.60
CA ASP A 66 15.34 20.24 10.86
C ASP A 66 14.39 21.18 10.11
N LYS A 67 13.31 20.65 9.54
CA LYS A 67 12.29 21.39 8.78
C LYS A 67 12.85 22.08 7.53
N ARG A 68 13.86 21.48 6.89
CA ARG A 68 14.42 21.99 5.63
C ARG A 68 13.82 21.25 4.44
N GLY A 69 13.33 22.04 3.47
CA GLY A 69 12.77 21.51 2.23
C GLY A 69 11.32 21.07 2.34
N GLU A 70 10.97 20.03 1.63
CA GLU A 70 9.61 19.51 1.49
C GLU A 70 9.20 18.64 2.70
N TYR A 71 8.03 18.91 3.28
CA TYR A 71 7.47 18.08 4.34
C TYR A 71 6.86 16.81 3.77
N LEU A 72 7.38 15.65 4.19
CA LEU A 72 6.88 14.35 3.73
C LEU A 72 5.82 13.74 4.64
N GLY A 73 5.65 14.25 5.85
CA GLY A 73 4.69 13.74 6.81
C GLY A 73 5.31 13.34 8.13
N ASN A 74 4.45 12.89 9.03
CA ASN A 74 4.83 12.28 10.30
C ASN A 74 5.03 10.78 10.09
N PHE A 75 6.19 10.24 10.46
CA PHE A 75 6.58 8.84 10.25
C PHE A 75 6.69 8.12 11.57
N ASP A 76 6.14 6.93 11.64
CA ASP A 76 6.18 6.05 12.80
C ASP A 76 6.55 4.61 12.40
N GLY A 77 7.24 3.92 13.27
CA GLY A 77 7.52 2.48 13.22
C GLY A 77 7.99 1.96 11.85
N ASP A 78 7.09 1.33 11.14
CA ASP A 78 7.35 0.64 9.87
C ASP A 78 6.96 1.45 8.64
N ASP A 79 6.67 2.74 8.79
CA ASP A 79 6.41 3.63 7.67
C ASP A 79 7.58 3.64 6.70
N GLN A 80 7.25 3.77 5.43
CA GLN A 80 8.24 3.79 4.36
C GLN A 80 8.11 5.05 3.51
N ILE A 81 9.16 5.36 2.79
CA ILE A 81 9.20 6.40 1.78
C ILE A 81 9.05 5.75 0.41
N LEU A 82 8.14 6.27 -0.39
CA LEU A 82 8.05 5.99 -1.81
C LEU A 82 8.99 6.91 -2.57
N VAL A 83 9.80 6.34 -3.42
CA VAL A 83 10.70 7.05 -4.35
C VAL A 83 10.31 6.68 -5.77
N VAL A 84 10.02 7.66 -6.59
CA VAL A 84 9.72 7.49 -8.02
C VAL A 84 10.71 8.30 -8.84
N THR A 85 11.30 7.70 -9.86
CA THR A 85 12.30 8.33 -10.71
C THR A 85 11.73 8.79 -12.05
N LYS A 86 12.38 9.74 -12.70
CA LYS A 86 12.05 10.21 -14.05
C LYS A 86 12.19 9.12 -15.11
N ARG A 87 12.96 8.06 -14.80
CA ARG A 87 13.16 6.90 -15.68
C ARG A 87 12.01 5.89 -15.63
N GLY A 88 10.99 6.16 -14.82
CA GLY A 88 9.85 5.25 -14.68
C GLY A 88 10.14 4.03 -13.80
N GLU A 89 11.05 4.18 -12.85
CA GLU A 89 11.32 3.21 -11.80
C GLU A 89 10.81 3.74 -10.46
N TYR A 90 10.54 2.84 -9.53
CA TYR A 90 10.19 3.16 -8.17
C TYR A 90 10.77 2.15 -7.18
N TYR A 91 10.85 2.52 -5.93
CA TYR A 91 11.17 1.64 -4.79
C TYR A 91 10.66 2.26 -3.50
N THR A 92 10.55 1.42 -2.46
CA THR A 92 10.28 1.90 -1.10
C THR A 92 11.52 1.70 -0.23
N THR A 93 11.72 2.60 0.73
CA THR A 93 12.85 2.56 1.65
C THR A 93 12.43 3.04 3.04
N SER A 94 13.23 2.72 4.05
CA SER A 94 13.06 3.29 5.38
C SER A 94 13.34 4.80 5.37
N PHE A 95 12.81 5.51 6.37
CA PHE A 95 13.08 6.94 6.57
C PHE A 95 14.37 7.21 7.36
N ASP A 96 15.42 6.40 7.15
CA ASP A 96 16.73 6.64 7.76
C ASP A 96 17.35 7.93 7.20
N LEU A 97 17.74 8.86 8.08
CA LEU A 97 18.33 10.16 7.72
C LEU A 97 19.70 10.02 7.03
N ASN A 98 20.33 8.85 7.12
CA ASN A 98 21.57 8.57 6.39
C ASN A 98 21.34 8.19 4.93
N ASN A 99 20.10 7.93 4.52
CA ASN A 99 19.79 7.65 3.14
C ASN A 99 20.14 8.84 2.25
N HIS A 100 20.74 8.54 1.11
CA HIS A 100 21.01 9.50 0.05
C HIS A 100 20.20 9.09 -1.19
N TYR A 101 19.57 10.06 -1.82
CA TYR A 101 18.71 9.85 -2.98
C TYR A 101 19.39 10.39 -4.23
N ASP A 102 19.00 9.88 -5.40
CA ASP A 102 19.56 10.32 -6.67
C ASP A 102 18.88 11.62 -7.13
N ASP A 103 19.49 12.31 -8.09
CA ASP A 103 19.00 13.56 -8.66
C ASP A 103 17.91 13.37 -9.71
N ASP A 104 17.67 12.13 -10.14
CA ASP A 104 16.63 11.78 -11.11
C ASP A 104 15.23 11.57 -10.48
N LEU A 105 15.02 12.10 -9.27
CA LEU A 105 13.73 12.01 -8.58
C LEU A 105 12.62 12.72 -9.35
N LEU A 106 11.53 12.00 -9.59
CA LEU A 106 10.25 12.54 -10.01
C LEU A 106 9.37 12.86 -8.81
N ARG A 107 9.26 11.90 -7.87
CA ARG A 107 8.46 12.03 -6.65
C ARG A 107 9.15 11.37 -5.46
N ILE A 108 9.00 11.97 -4.30
CA ILE A 108 9.36 11.38 -3.01
C ILE A 108 8.29 11.75 -2.00
N GLU A 109 7.76 10.77 -1.28
CA GLU A 109 6.70 11.00 -0.30
C GLU A 109 6.58 9.82 0.67
N LYS A 110 5.74 9.97 1.70
CA LYS A 110 5.35 8.84 2.56
C LYS A 110 4.60 7.82 1.74
N PHE A 111 5.01 6.55 1.82
CA PHE A 111 4.38 5.47 1.07
C PHE A 111 2.97 5.16 1.61
N ASP A 112 2.01 5.16 0.72
CA ASP A 112 0.64 4.72 0.96
C ASP A 112 0.26 3.67 -0.08
N ALA A 113 0.03 2.43 0.36
CA ALA A 113 -0.34 1.30 -0.50
C ALA A 113 -1.75 1.44 -1.11
N ALA A 114 -2.62 2.24 -0.50
CA ALA A 114 -3.98 2.48 -0.99
C ALA A 114 -4.05 3.59 -2.04
N LYS A 115 -3.02 4.41 -2.15
CA LYS A 115 -2.97 5.56 -3.03
C LYS A 115 -2.96 5.14 -4.50
N VAL A 116 -3.94 5.62 -5.26
CA VAL A 116 -4.05 5.36 -6.70
C VAL A 116 -3.30 6.43 -7.48
N TRP A 117 -2.47 5.96 -8.40
CA TRP A 117 -1.68 6.78 -9.30
C TRP A 117 -2.20 6.67 -10.73
N THR A 118 -2.16 7.77 -11.44
CA THR A 118 -2.40 7.83 -12.88
C THR A 118 -1.12 8.26 -13.57
N ALA A 119 -0.68 7.48 -14.57
CA ALA A 119 0.51 7.80 -15.34
C ALA A 119 0.21 7.79 -16.83
N VAL A 120 0.76 8.76 -17.55
CA VAL A 120 0.86 8.76 -19.02
C VAL A 120 2.30 8.48 -19.40
N LEU A 121 2.49 7.47 -20.21
CA LEU A 121 3.79 6.91 -20.60
C LEU A 121 3.93 6.92 -22.11
N TYR A 122 5.06 7.36 -22.62
CA TYR A 122 5.44 7.19 -24.00
C TYR A 122 6.23 5.89 -24.18
N ASP A 123 5.79 5.02 -25.08
CA ASP A 123 6.47 3.79 -25.49
C ASP A 123 7.23 4.05 -26.78
N ASP A 124 8.55 4.11 -26.71
CA ASP A 124 9.39 4.43 -27.86
C ASP A 124 9.45 3.31 -28.91
N GLU A 125 9.27 2.06 -28.52
CA GLU A 125 9.24 0.94 -29.48
C GLU A 125 7.99 0.98 -30.35
N GLN A 126 6.85 1.28 -29.74
CA GLN A 126 5.57 1.30 -30.43
C GLN A 126 5.18 2.69 -30.93
N LYS A 127 5.90 3.74 -30.50
CA LYS A 127 5.64 5.15 -30.84
C LYS A 127 4.23 5.62 -30.44
N TYR A 128 3.70 5.11 -29.31
CA TYR A 128 2.40 5.45 -28.77
C TYR A 128 2.45 5.86 -27.30
N HIS A 129 1.49 6.67 -26.92
CA HIS A 129 1.24 7.01 -25.53
C HIS A 129 0.24 6.05 -24.92
N TYR A 130 0.52 5.64 -23.68
CA TYR A 130 -0.33 4.77 -22.87
C TYR A 130 -0.68 5.47 -21.56
N ILE A 131 -1.93 5.33 -21.15
CA ILE A 131 -2.39 5.74 -19.84
C ILE A 131 -2.63 4.50 -18.96
N LYS A 132 -2.28 4.58 -17.70
CA LYS A 132 -2.62 3.55 -16.73
C LYS A 132 -2.93 4.14 -15.36
N ARG A 133 -3.77 3.44 -14.60
CA ARG A 133 -4.08 3.72 -13.19
C ARG A 133 -3.69 2.50 -12.37
N PHE A 134 -2.97 2.71 -11.27
CA PHE A 134 -2.41 1.61 -10.48
C PHE A 134 -2.07 2.08 -9.07
N THR A 135 -1.78 1.12 -8.18
CA THR A 135 -1.18 1.38 -6.87
C THR A 135 0.25 0.87 -6.87
N PHE A 136 1.15 1.55 -6.16
CA PHE A 136 2.49 1.05 -5.93
C PHE A 136 2.46 -0.03 -4.83
N GLU A 137 3.27 -1.06 -4.98
CA GLU A 137 3.50 -2.08 -3.97
C GLU A 137 4.79 -1.75 -3.21
N ALA A 138 4.88 -2.14 -1.93
CA ALA A 138 6.12 -1.99 -1.18
C ALA A 138 7.21 -2.90 -1.77
N VAL A 139 8.24 -2.31 -2.34
CA VAL A 139 9.38 -3.01 -2.94
C VAL A 139 10.68 -2.33 -2.56
N ASN A 140 11.63 -3.08 -2.02
CA ASN A 140 12.93 -2.56 -1.57
C ASN A 140 14.01 -2.55 -2.68
N LYS A 141 13.65 -2.85 -3.91
CA LYS A 141 14.51 -2.80 -5.08
C LYS A 141 13.89 -1.93 -6.15
N ARG A 142 14.73 -1.21 -6.89
CA ARG A 142 14.27 -0.45 -8.06
C ARG A 142 13.49 -1.36 -9.01
N THR A 143 12.25 -0.98 -9.27
CA THR A 143 11.30 -1.76 -10.06
C THR A 143 10.67 -0.83 -11.08
N SER A 144 10.66 -1.23 -12.34
CA SER A 144 10.02 -0.45 -13.40
C SER A 144 8.50 -0.57 -13.33
N TYR A 145 7.82 0.56 -13.43
CA TYR A 145 6.36 0.62 -13.63
C TYR A 145 5.98 1.02 -15.06
N MET A 146 6.96 1.22 -15.93
CA MET A 146 6.73 1.48 -17.35
C MET A 146 7.42 0.42 -18.21
N ILE A 147 7.14 0.45 -19.51
CA ILE A 147 7.84 -0.37 -20.49
C ILE A 147 9.20 0.28 -20.72
N VAL A 148 10.26 -0.46 -20.44
CA VAL A 148 11.63 0.00 -20.60
C VAL A 148 12.10 -0.30 -22.01
N GLY A 149 12.54 0.73 -22.74
CA GLY A 149 13.15 0.58 -24.07
C GLY A 149 13.34 1.93 -24.74
N GLY A 150 14.43 2.13 -25.46
CA GLY A 150 14.71 3.34 -26.22
C GLY A 150 14.57 4.64 -25.43
N ASP A 151 13.88 5.60 -26.01
CA ASP A 151 13.55 6.91 -25.43
C ASP A 151 12.18 6.92 -24.74
N SER A 152 11.72 5.77 -24.24
CA SER A 152 10.48 5.68 -23.46
C SER A 152 10.58 6.53 -22.19
N ARG A 153 9.48 7.22 -21.85
CA ARG A 153 9.48 8.21 -20.76
C ARG A 153 8.12 8.30 -20.07
N VAL A 154 8.14 8.89 -18.90
CA VAL A 154 6.96 9.30 -18.16
C VAL A 154 6.64 10.73 -18.53
N ASP A 155 5.50 10.96 -19.18
CA ASP A 155 5.06 12.30 -19.55
C ASP A 155 4.25 12.95 -18.42
N LEU A 156 3.48 12.14 -17.68
CA LEU A 156 2.70 12.61 -16.54
C LEU A 156 2.62 11.52 -15.47
N LEU A 157 2.71 11.92 -14.21
CA LEU A 157 2.42 11.09 -13.04
C LEU A 157 1.67 11.93 -12.01
N THR A 158 0.44 11.55 -11.70
CA THR A 158 -0.40 12.26 -10.74
C THR A 158 -1.11 11.31 -9.77
N ASP A 159 -1.39 11.80 -8.58
CA ASP A 159 -2.15 11.14 -7.51
C ASP A 159 -3.52 11.80 -7.30
N THR A 160 -3.92 12.68 -8.20
CA THR A 160 -5.26 13.30 -8.19
C THR A 160 -6.35 12.23 -8.21
N VAL A 161 -7.35 12.35 -7.36
CA VAL A 161 -8.40 11.32 -7.19
C VAL A 161 -9.24 11.15 -8.47
N TYR A 162 -9.61 12.24 -9.12
CA TYR A 162 -10.37 12.25 -10.37
C TYR A 162 -9.56 12.96 -11.47
N PRO A 163 -8.48 12.34 -11.97
CA PRO A 163 -7.56 13.03 -12.86
C PRO A 163 -8.22 13.23 -14.23
N ARG A 164 -8.20 14.49 -14.68
CA ARG A 164 -8.70 14.93 -15.97
C ARG A 164 -7.53 15.42 -16.81
N LEU A 165 -7.42 14.91 -18.00
CA LEU A 165 -6.29 15.16 -18.88
C LEU A 165 -6.74 15.85 -20.16
N LYS A 166 -5.97 16.84 -20.60
CA LYS A 166 -6.07 17.42 -21.94
C LYS A 166 -4.94 16.89 -22.80
N VAL A 167 -5.29 16.33 -23.92
CA VAL A 167 -4.35 15.72 -24.87
C VAL A 167 -4.37 16.51 -26.15
N THR A 168 -3.24 17.06 -26.54
CA THR A 168 -3.02 17.72 -27.81
C THR A 168 -2.35 16.77 -28.80
N PHE A 169 -2.38 17.11 -30.09
CA PHE A 169 -1.80 16.27 -31.12
C PHE A 169 -0.67 17.02 -31.83
N SER A 170 0.27 16.26 -32.41
CA SER A 170 1.45 16.80 -33.09
C SER A 170 1.73 16.15 -34.43
N GLY A 171 2.77 16.61 -35.11
CA GLY A 171 3.16 16.07 -36.40
C GLY A 171 2.05 16.18 -37.46
N GLY A 172 1.77 15.09 -38.14
CA GLY A 172 0.71 15.00 -39.15
C GLY A 172 -0.71 15.16 -38.61
N ASP A 173 -0.89 15.05 -37.30
CA ASP A 173 -2.18 15.15 -36.61
C ASP A 173 -2.39 16.49 -35.88
N SER A 174 -1.47 17.45 -36.00
CA SER A 174 -1.51 18.76 -35.33
C SER A 174 -2.74 19.63 -35.63
N PHE A 175 -3.46 19.33 -36.71
CA PHE A 175 -4.70 20.00 -37.06
C PHE A 175 -5.92 19.55 -36.28
N ARG A 176 -5.79 18.48 -35.46
CA ARG A 176 -6.87 17.96 -34.67
C ARG A 176 -7.09 18.79 -33.43
N GLU A 177 -8.34 18.94 -33.03
CA GLU A 177 -8.69 19.55 -31.75
C GLU A 177 -8.20 18.70 -30.60
N ALA A 178 -7.81 19.37 -29.53
CA ALA A 178 -7.43 18.70 -28.29
C ALA A 178 -8.63 17.92 -27.71
N ILE A 179 -8.36 16.77 -27.12
CA ILE A 179 -9.38 15.98 -26.44
C ILE A 179 -9.17 16.04 -24.92
N GLU A 180 -10.27 15.98 -24.21
CA GLU A 180 -10.26 15.88 -22.75
C GLU A 180 -10.67 14.47 -22.35
N ILE A 181 -9.98 13.91 -21.38
CA ILE A 181 -10.16 12.54 -20.90
C ILE A 181 -10.33 12.55 -19.39
N ASP A 182 -11.46 12.04 -18.90
CA ASP A 182 -11.59 11.60 -17.52
C ASP A 182 -10.88 10.25 -17.38
N ALA A 183 -9.77 10.23 -16.64
CA ALA A 183 -8.95 9.03 -16.57
C ALA A 183 -9.65 7.89 -15.81
N GLU A 184 -10.57 8.19 -14.88
CA GLU A 184 -11.31 7.18 -14.15
C GLU A 184 -12.33 6.46 -15.04
N GLU A 185 -13.02 7.18 -15.89
CA GLU A 185 -13.94 6.60 -16.87
C GLU A 185 -13.19 5.89 -18.01
N PHE A 186 -12.01 6.40 -18.34
CA PHE A 186 -11.23 5.88 -19.45
C PHE A 186 -10.56 4.54 -19.13
N ILE A 187 -10.04 4.36 -17.90
CA ILE A 187 -9.32 3.15 -17.49
C ILE A 187 -9.48 2.87 -15.99
N GLY A 188 -9.85 1.65 -15.66
CA GLY A 188 -9.87 1.17 -14.26
C GLY A 188 -8.48 0.94 -13.69
N VAL A 189 -8.38 0.91 -12.35
CA VAL A 189 -7.15 0.61 -11.62
C VAL A 189 -6.71 -0.83 -11.87
N LYS A 190 -5.43 -1.03 -12.20
CA LYS A 190 -4.80 -2.33 -12.44
C LYS A 190 -3.45 -2.41 -11.72
N SER A 191 -2.77 -3.55 -11.80
CA SER A 191 -1.40 -3.66 -11.31
C SER A 191 -0.45 -2.68 -12.00
N TYR A 192 0.56 -2.19 -11.26
CA TYR A 192 1.64 -1.36 -11.83
C TYR A 192 2.38 -2.04 -12.98
N LYS A 193 2.35 -3.36 -13.08
CA LYS A 193 2.94 -4.17 -14.16
C LYS A 193 2.15 -4.13 -15.46
N ALA A 194 0.88 -3.68 -15.41
CA ALA A 194 0.05 -3.61 -16.61
C ALA A 194 0.60 -2.56 -17.58
N LYS A 195 0.54 -2.85 -18.89
CA LYS A 195 0.98 -1.92 -19.94
C LYS A 195 0.15 -0.63 -19.96
N GLY A 196 -1.13 -0.71 -19.60
CA GLY A 196 -2.07 0.39 -19.71
C GLY A 196 -2.93 0.30 -20.99
N LYS A 197 -3.70 1.34 -21.24
CA LYS A 197 -4.54 1.50 -22.42
C LYS A 197 -3.92 2.57 -23.32
N ARG A 198 -3.90 2.35 -24.64
CA ARG A 198 -3.44 3.35 -25.57
C ARG A 198 -4.27 4.62 -25.44
N LEU A 199 -3.60 5.75 -25.31
CA LEU A 199 -4.24 7.04 -25.09
C LEU A 199 -4.96 7.53 -26.35
N SER A 200 -4.31 7.40 -27.51
CA SER A 200 -4.84 7.79 -28.82
C SER A 200 -4.20 6.94 -29.93
N ASN A 201 -4.86 6.87 -31.08
CA ASN A 201 -4.31 6.33 -32.34
C ASN A 201 -3.53 7.38 -33.15
N TYR A 202 -3.64 8.64 -32.74
CA TYR A 202 -2.97 9.77 -33.37
C TYR A 202 -1.68 10.12 -32.62
N VAL A 203 -0.82 10.90 -33.29
CA VAL A 203 0.43 11.33 -32.72
C VAL A 203 0.15 12.37 -31.63
N VAL A 204 0.33 11.97 -30.36
CA VAL A 204 0.14 12.83 -29.19
C VAL A 204 1.26 13.86 -29.14
N GLY A 205 0.93 15.11 -28.87
CA GLY A 205 1.85 16.22 -28.69
C GLY A 205 2.18 16.41 -27.22
N GLU A 206 1.22 16.91 -26.47
CA GLU A 206 1.36 17.22 -25.04
C GLU A 206 0.17 16.69 -24.27
N VAL A 207 0.43 16.29 -23.02
CA VAL A 207 -0.58 15.88 -22.08
C VAL A 207 -0.48 16.76 -20.86
N GLU A 208 -1.54 17.50 -20.58
CA GLU A 208 -1.67 18.40 -19.45
C GLU A 208 -2.72 17.85 -18.47
N GLU A 209 -2.46 17.96 -17.17
CA GLU A 209 -3.47 17.70 -16.15
C GLU A 209 -4.35 18.94 -15.99
N LEU A 210 -5.67 18.73 -16.05
CA LEU A 210 -6.67 19.76 -15.80
C LEU A 210 -7.25 19.59 -14.40
N GLU A 211 -7.83 20.66 -13.89
CA GLU A 211 -8.59 20.57 -12.62
C GLU A 211 -9.73 19.55 -12.74
N PRO A 212 -9.90 18.68 -11.75
CA PRO A 212 -10.95 17.69 -11.77
C PRO A 212 -12.33 18.35 -11.71
N LEU A 213 -13.29 17.78 -12.44
CA LEU A 213 -14.69 18.28 -12.41
C LEU A 213 -15.42 17.85 -11.12
N ARG A 214 -14.91 16.81 -10.46
CA ARG A 214 -15.44 16.26 -9.21
C ARG A 214 -14.40 16.43 -8.11
N GLN A 215 -14.84 16.84 -6.94
CA GLN A 215 -14.00 16.81 -5.75
C GLN A 215 -14.34 15.56 -4.93
N PRO A 216 -13.37 14.92 -4.23
CA PRO A 216 -13.69 13.90 -3.26
C PRO A 216 -14.70 14.47 -2.28
N GLU A 217 -15.80 13.76 -2.03
CA GLU A 217 -16.72 14.14 -0.96
C GLU A 217 -15.90 14.23 0.33
N GLN A 218 -15.85 15.42 0.90
CA GLN A 218 -15.28 15.59 2.21
C GLN A 218 -16.23 14.84 3.14
N ILE A 219 -15.78 13.70 3.66
CA ILE A 219 -16.42 13.08 4.81
C ILE A 219 -16.22 14.08 5.94
N THR A 220 -17.18 14.98 6.10
CA THR A 220 -17.25 15.80 7.28
C THR A 220 -17.62 14.88 8.41
N ASP A 221 -16.67 14.63 9.32
CA ASP A 221 -16.90 14.07 10.65
C ASP A 221 -17.82 15.00 11.44
N ASN A 222 -19.08 15.09 11.04
CA ASN A 222 -20.16 15.83 11.68
C ASN A 222 -21.20 14.88 12.28
N GLU A 223 -20.75 13.80 12.94
CA GLU A 223 -21.62 12.97 13.78
C GLU A 223 -21.29 13.06 15.28
N GLU A 224 -20.80 14.22 15.76
CA GLU A 224 -20.71 14.45 17.21
C GLU A 224 -21.16 15.86 17.59
N GLN A 225 -22.38 16.29 17.21
CA GLN A 225 -23.08 17.39 17.91
C GLN A 225 -24.55 17.51 17.48
N SER A 226 -25.35 16.47 17.77
CA SER A 226 -26.80 16.70 17.94
C SER A 226 -27.48 15.56 18.71
N ALA A 227 -27.11 15.41 19.96
CA ALA A 227 -27.85 14.58 20.90
C ALA A 227 -28.11 15.39 22.18
N ASP A 228 -28.88 16.46 22.02
CA ASP A 228 -29.62 17.05 23.11
C ASP A 228 -30.87 17.74 22.51
N ASN A 229 -31.94 16.99 22.33
CA ASN A 229 -33.28 17.36 22.73
C ASN A 229 -34.34 16.32 22.33
N GLU A 230 -35.02 15.87 23.40
CA GLU A 230 -36.43 15.44 23.48
C GLU A 230 -36.88 14.14 22.84
N GLY A 231 -37.35 13.24 23.67
CA GLY A 231 -38.32 12.21 23.36
C GLY A 231 -37.91 10.81 23.75
N GLY A 232 -38.17 10.43 25.02
CA GLY A 232 -37.89 9.09 25.51
C GLY A 232 -38.69 8.00 24.81
N GLU A 233 -37.99 7.06 24.28
CA GLU A 233 -38.47 5.67 24.16
C GLU A 233 -37.38 4.75 24.73
N SER A 234 -37.76 3.89 25.68
CA SER A 234 -36.87 3.05 26.43
C SER A 234 -36.30 1.95 25.53
N VAL A 235 -35.02 1.64 25.74
CA VAL A 235 -34.27 0.57 25.04
C VAL A 235 -34.89 -0.82 25.16
N GLU A 236 -35.95 -1.00 25.95
CA GLU A 236 -36.65 -2.29 26.14
C GLU A 236 -37.62 -2.62 25.02
N ASP A 237 -38.13 -1.64 24.25
CA ASP A 237 -39.10 -1.89 23.17
C ASP A 237 -38.44 -2.25 21.82
N VAL A 238 -37.15 -2.11 21.66
CA VAL A 238 -36.44 -2.45 20.40
C VAL A 238 -35.95 -3.90 20.38
N LEU A 239 -35.89 -4.57 21.52
CA LEU A 239 -35.44 -5.97 21.63
C LEU A 239 -36.53 -7.03 21.49
N ALA A 240 -37.79 -6.64 21.36
CA ALA A 240 -38.91 -7.58 21.23
C ALA A 240 -39.15 -8.14 19.82
N GLY A 241 -38.32 -7.80 18.84
CA GLY A 241 -38.48 -8.19 17.43
C GLY A 241 -37.40 -9.07 16.82
N ILE A 242 -36.42 -9.53 17.60
CA ILE A 242 -35.32 -10.37 17.06
C ILE A 242 -35.55 -11.81 17.50
N GLU A 243 -36.12 -12.63 16.60
CA GLU A 243 -36.15 -14.09 16.75
C GLU A 243 -34.74 -14.64 16.59
N ILE A 244 -34.14 -15.08 17.69
CA ILE A 244 -32.84 -15.77 17.68
C ILE A 244 -33.13 -17.23 17.31
N VAL A 245 -32.86 -17.58 16.04
CA VAL A 245 -32.82 -18.98 15.60
C VAL A 245 -31.52 -19.58 16.13
N SER A 246 -31.66 -20.38 17.20
CA SER A 246 -30.55 -21.17 17.71
C SER A 246 -30.26 -22.32 16.76
N VAL A 247 -29.17 -22.28 16.05
CA VAL A 247 -28.58 -23.40 15.32
C VAL A 247 -27.90 -24.30 16.33
N GLN A 248 -28.45 -25.51 16.53
CA GLN A 248 -27.77 -26.54 17.31
C GLN A 248 -26.56 -27.08 16.54
N PRO A 249 -25.44 -27.39 17.20
CA PRO A 249 -24.31 -28.02 16.53
C PRO A 249 -24.65 -29.44 16.15
N GLU A 250 -24.42 -29.78 14.87
CA GLU A 250 -24.56 -31.12 14.35
C GLU A 250 -23.56 -32.09 15.01
N ASP A 251 -24.06 -33.26 15.36
CA ASP A 251 -23.34 -34.34 16.03
C ASP A 251 -22.25 -34.92 15.08
N PRO A 252 -21.00 -35.13 15.52
CA PRO A 252 -19.90 -35.57 14.66
C PRO A 252 -19.90 -37.06 14.29
N GLU A 253 -20.95 -37.80 14.48
CA GLU A 253 -21.03 -39.26 14.20
C GLU A 253 -21.63 -39.66 12.85
N GLN A 254 -21.92 -38.74 11.92
CA GLN A 254 -22.47 -39.10 10.61
C GLN A 254 -21.52 -38.89 9.41
N ILE A 255 -20.21 -38.79 9.63
CA ILE A 255 -19.22 -38.77 8.53
C ILE A 255 -18.32 -40.03 8.62
N ALA A 256 -18.94 -41.19 8.49
CA ALA A 256 -18.19 -42.42 8.35
C ALA A 256 -19.02 -43.47 7.63
N ASP A 257 -19.42 -43.22 6.37
CA ASP A 257 -19.86 -44.30 5.48
C ASP A 257 -19.98 -43.82 4.03
N ASP A 258 -18.89 -43.41 3.43
CA ASP A 258 -18.76 -43.29 1.97
C ASP A 258 -17.29 -43.37 1.54
N ARG A 259 -16.61 -44.45 1.97
CA ARG A 259 -15.33 -44.86 1.40
C ARG A 259 -15.35 -46.35 1.17
N GLU A 260 -15.89 -46.75 0.02
CA GLU A 260 -15.52 -48.00 -0.66
C GLU A 260 -16.26 -48.04 -2.01
N GLN A 261 -15.54 -47.68 -3.08
CA GLN A 261 -15.56 -48.32 -4.38
C GLN A 261 -14.59 -47.59 -5.33
N VAL A 262 -13.31 -47.93 -5.25
CA VAL A 262 -12.39 -47.74 -6.34
C VAL A 262 -12.14 -49.11 -6.95
N ASN A 263 -12.71 -49.34 -8.10
CA ASN A 263 -12.39 -50.50 -8.89
C ASN A 263 -11.03 -50.33 -9.56
N ASP A 264 -10.19 -51.31 -9.28
CA ASP A 264 -8.98 -51.72 -9.94
C ASP A 264 -9.26 -52.08 -11.42
N ASP A 265 -8.69 -51.42 -12.39
CA ASP A 265 -8.38 -51.95 -13.70
C ASP A 265 -7.19 -51.21 -14.29
N GLY A 266 -6.04 -51.88 -14.17
CA GLY A 266 -4.84 -51.49 -14.86
C GLY A 266 -4.93 -51.72 -16.37
N GLN A 267 -4.41 -50.75 -17.14
CA GLN A 267 -3.65 -51.11 -18.36
C GLN A 267 -2.82 -49.90 -18.84
N MET A 268 -1.52 -50.12 -18.88
CA MET A 268 -0.58 -49.30 -19.62
C MET A 268 -0.85 -49.40 -21.13
N SER A 269 -0.71 -48.30 -21.85
CA SER A 269 -0.32 -48.32 -23.26
C SER A 269 0.48 -47.08 -23.62
N LEU A 270 1.72 -47.30 -23.96
CA LEU A 270 2.62 -46.44 -24.69
C LEU A 270 2.11 -46.21 -26.12
N PHE A 271 2.08 -44.95 -26.54
CA PHE A 271 2.64 -44.50 -27.83
C PHE A 271 2.80 -42.96 -27.77
#